data_e28e347a9ca17423af043104f9c77a4c
#
_entry.id   e28e347a9ca17423af043104f9c77a4c
#
_cell.length_a   1.000
_cell.length_b   1.000
_cell.length_c   1.000
_cell.angle_alpha   90.00
_cell.angle_beta   90.00
_cell.angle_gamma   90.00
#
_symmetry.space_group_name_H-M   'P 1'
#
loop_
_entity.id
_entity.type
_entity.pdbx_description
1 polymer ?
#
loop_
_entity_poly.entity_id
_entity_poly.type
_entity_poly.pdbx_seq_one_letter_code
_entity_poly.pdbx_strand_id
1 'polypeptide(L)'
;MKNAEYGLTENLIFKEAVAFLKKKKTLTADEYKLLDEESRAKAFTVSGYTSMEVLQTFLNELSDACEQGKTKKDFMDNMNDFLLRNGYTGLNPFKADVIFRTNMQTAYNAGHYKSMTDPTTMKLRPYWKYTTAGDGQVRETHAMMEGRIYRADDPIWDIWYPPNGFRCRCSVVSMTKAQVERSGVEVSKSAPYDIDFSTGEIKYRFPDKGFSNNPAKSAWKPDLSGFDPA
;
A
#
# COMPACT_ATOMS: atom_id res chain seq x y z
N MET A 1 4.00 -46.63 -7.79
CA MET A 1 4.32 -45.34 -7.15
C MET A 1 3.12 -44.45 -7.37
N LYS A 2 2.35 -44.15 -6.35
CA LYS A 2 1.15 -43.29 -6.43
C LYS A 2 1.64 -41.84 -6.43
N ASN A 3 1.32 -41.10 -7.48
CA ASN A 3 1.52 -39.65 -7.54
C ASN A 3 0.67 -38.99 -6.45
N ALA A 4 1.29 -38.35 -5.49
CA ALA A 4 0.62 -37.46 -4.56
C ALA A 4 0.13 -36.25 -5.36
N GLU A 5 -1.17 -36.17 -5.62
CA GLU A 5 -1.84 -34.95 -6.05
C GLU A 5 -1.72 -33.95 -4.90
N TYR A 6 -0.79 -33.01 -5.04
CA TYR A 6 -0.82 -31.79 -4.24
C TYR A 6 -2.02 -30.98 -4.69
N GLY A 7 -3.08 -31.03 -3.93
CA GLY A 7 -4.24 -30.16 -4.08
C GLY A 7 -3.88 -28.71 -3.80
N LEU A 8 -3.28 -28.05 -4.78
CA LEU A 8 -3.02 -26.60 -4.79
C LEU A 8 -4.19 -25.88 -5.43
N THR A 9 -5.33 -25.83 -4.76
CA THR A 9 -6.45 -24.97 -5.18
C THR A 9 -7.27 -24.47 -3.98
N GLU A 10 -6.64 -24.09 -2.90
CA GLU A 10 -7.18 -23.02 -2.08
C GLU A 10 -6.42 -21.75 -2.47
N ASN A 11 -7.06 -20.85 -3.19
CA ASN A 11 -6.59 -19.49 -3.36
C ASN A 11 -6.29 -18.97 -1.94
N LEU A 12 -5.01 -18.76 -1.62
CA LEU A 12 -4.59 -18.17 -0.36
C LEU A 12 -5.10 -16.74 -0.35
N ILE A 13 -6.34 -16.57 0.07
CA ILE A 13 -6.98 -15.26 0.23
C ILE A 13 -6.24 -14.55 1.35
N PHE A 14 -5.60 -13.42 1.03
CA PHE A 14 -4.95 -12.59 2.02
C PHE A 14 -6.02 -11.78 2.78
N LYS A 15 -6.65 -12.43 3.77
CA LYS A 15 -7.81 -11.92 4.52
C LYS A 15 -7.61 -10.53 5.12
N GLU A 16 -6.40 -10.23 5.57
CA GLU A 16 -6.04 -8.94 6.15
C GLU A 16 -6.09 -7.82 5.11
N ALA A 17 -5.63 -8.08 3.89
CA ALA A 17 -5.68 -7.13 2.78
C ALA A 17 -7.14 -6.85 2.36
N VAL A 18 -7.95 -7.89 2.23
CA VAL A 18 -9.39 -7.77 1.95
C VAL A 18 -10.09 -6.96 3.04
N ALA A 19 -9.83 -7.31 4.32
CA ALA A 19 -10.43 -6.61 5.45
C ALA A 19 -10.01 -5.13 5.50
N PHE A 20 -8.79 -4.80 5.09
CA PHE A 20 -8.34 -3.42 4.98
C PHE A 20 -9.13 -2.64 3.92
N LEU A 21 -9.33 -3.19 2.73
CA LEU A 21 -10.13 -2.56 1.67
C LEU A 21 -11.59 -2.36 2.11
N LYS A 22 -12.23 -3.41 2.63
CA LYS A 22 -13.64 -3.37 3.07
C LYS A 22 -13.91 -2.36 4.20
N LYS A 23 -12.88 -1.94 4.94
CA LYS A 23 -12.98 -0.92 5.99
C LYS A 23 -12.81 0.51 5.50
N LYS A 24 -12.39 0.73 4.25
CA LYS A 24 -12.24 2.07 3.71
C LYS A 24 -13.59 2.77 3.61
N LYS A 25 -13.58 4.09 3.86
CA LYS A 25 -14.75 4.96 3.67
C LYS A 25 -14.62 5.66 2.34
N THR A 26 -15.66 5.57 1.52
CA THR A 26 -15.77 6.34 0.28
C THR A 26 -16.06 7.80 0.59
N LEU A 27 -15.33 8.70 -0.03
CA LEU A 27 -15.48 10.15 0.10
C LEU A 27 -15.35 10.78 -1.27
N THR A 28 -15.98 11.93 -1.47
CA THR A 28 -15.74 12.77 -2.63
C THR A 28 -14.30 13.31 -2.64
N ALA A 29 -13.82 13.78 -3.79
CA ALA A 29 -12.47 14.33 -3.88
C ALA A 29 -12.27 15.58 -3.00
N ASP A 30 -13.33 16.37 -2.78
CA ASP A 30 -13.24 17.58 -1.96
C ASP A 30 -13.19 17.24 -0.46
N GLU A 31 -14.02 16.32 0.01
CA GLU A 31 -13.93 15.78 1.37
C GLU A 31 -12.57 15.12 1.65
N TYR A 32 -12.08 14.34 0.69
CA TYR A 32 -10.77 13.68 0.81
C TYR A 32 -9.61 14.68 0.96
N LYS A 33 -9.66 15.83 0.30
CA LYS A 33 -8.64 16.89 0.41
C LYS A 33 -8.54 17.50 1.80
N LEU A 34 -9.64 17.50 2.55
CA LEU A 34 -9.70 18.04 3.91
C LEU A 34 -9.05 17.12 4.95
N LEU A 35 -8.84 15.85 4.61
CA LEU A 35 -8.22 14.89 5.50
C LEU A 35 -6.69 15.09 5.58
N ASP A 36 -6.12 14.83 6.75
CA ASP A 36 -4.68 14.63 6.90
C ASP A 36 -4.20 13.35 6.19
N GLU A 37 -2.89 13.19 6.03
CA GLU A 37 -2.32 12.04 5.31
C GLU A 37 -2.65 10.71 5.98
N GLU A 38 -2.73 10.67 7.29
CA GLU A 38 -3.04 9.47 8.07
C GLU A 38 -4.49 9.03 7.84
N SER A 39 -5.43 9.95 7.88
CA SER A 39 -6.85 9.72 7.61
C SER A 39 -7.11 9.31 6.16
N ARG A 40 -6.38 9.90 5.21
CA ARG A 40 -6.44 9.53 3.78
C ARG A 40 -6.11 8.05 3.54
N ALA A 41 -5.25 7.45 4.34
CA ALA A 41 -4.90 6.04 4.20
C ALA A 41 -6.12 5.10 4.33
N LYS A 42 -7.15 5.52 5.07
CA LYS A 42 -8.39 4.74 5.30
C LYS A 42 -9.62 5.29 4.60
N ALA A 43 -9.46 6.40 3.89
CA ALA A 43 -10.46 6.90 2.97
C ALA A 43 -10.24 6.33 1.57
N PHE A 44 -11.26 6.41 0.74
CA PHE A 44 -11.21 6.02 -0.66
C PHE A 44 -11.91 7.08 -1.51
N THR A 45 -11.24 7.51 -2.56
CA THR A 45 -11.81 8.39 -3.58
C THR A 45 -11.20 8.10 -4.94
N VAL A 46 -11.89 8.47 -6.00
CA VAL A 46 -11.39 8.43 -7.36
C VAL A 46 -11.62 9.79 -8.01
N SER A 47 -10.55 10.48 -8.37
CA SER A 47 -10.63 11.78 -9.02
C SER A 47 -11.52 11.77 -10.25
N GLY A 48 -12.40 12.78 -10.38
CA GLY A 48 -13.33 12.93 -11.49
C GLY A 48 -14.66 12.18 -11.32
N TYR A 49 -14.91 11.58 -10.16
CA TYR A 49 -16.21 11.04 -9.80
C TYR A 49 -16.69 11.65 -8.48
N THR A 50 -17.95 12.07 -8.43
CA THR A 50 -18.60 12.68 -7.26
C THR A 50 -19.75 11.82 -6.73
N SER A 51 -20.29 10.90 -7.55
CA SER A 51 -21.34 9.97 -7.13
C SER A 51 -20.75 8.95 -6.12
N MET A 52 -21.38 8.88 -4.96
CA MET A 52 -21.02 7.91 -3.92
C MET A 52 -21.23 6.47 -4.39
N GLU A 53 -22.27 6.22 -5.20
CA GLU A 53 -22.53 4.92 -5.81
C GLU A 53 -21.35 4.47 -6.70
N VAL A 54 -20.86 5.38 -7.55
CA VAL A 54 -19.71 5.11 -8.43
C VAL A 54 -18.46 4.84 -7.60
N LEU A 55 -18.19 5.66 -6.57
CA LEU A 55 -17.04 5.49 -5.70
C LEU A 55 -17.11 4.17 -4.91
N GLN A 56 -18.30 3.81 -4.43
CA GLN A 56 -18.51 2.55 -3.73
C GLN A 56 -18.35 1.35 -4.66
N THR A 57 -18.81 1.45 -5.91
CA THR A 57 -18.60 0.40 -6.91
C THR A 57 -17.11 0.17 -7.20
N PHE A 58 -16.31 1.25 -7.35
CA PHE A 58 -14.86 1.12 -7.45
C PHE A 58 -14.25 0.37 -6.28
N LEU A 59 -14.66 0.71 -5.06
CA LEU A 59 -14.13 0.07 -3.84
C LEU A 59 -14.56 -1.40 -3.74
N ASN A 60 -15.79 -1.71 -4.11
CA ASN A 60 -16.31 -3.08 -4.15
C ASN A 60 -15.54 -3.93 -5.16
N GLU A 61 -15.35 -3.45 -6.40
CA GLU A 61 -14.60 -4.16 -7.43
C GLU A 61 -13.12 -4.38 -7.05
N LEU A 62 -12.50 -3.42 -6.35
CA LEU A 62 -11.15 -3.60 -5.79
C LEU A 62 -11.13 -4.67 -4.68
N SER A 63 -12.13 -4.67 -3.81
CA SER A 63 -12.26 -5.63 -2.73
C SER A 63 -12.47 -7.04 -3.29
N ASP A 64 -13.33 -7.18 -4.27
CA ASP A 64 -13.60 -8.44 -4.97
C ASP A 64 -12.38 -8.93 -5.75
N ALA A 65 -11.64 -8.02 -6.38
CA ALA A 65 -10.40 -8.36 -7.05
C ALA A 65 -9.36 -8.91 -6.07
N CYS A 66 -9.25 -8.30 -4.89
CA CYS A 66 -8.36 -8.78 -3.83
C CYS A 66 -8.81 -10.14 -3.27
N GLU A 67 -10.11 -10.33 -3.09
CA GLU A 67 -10.69 -11.55 -2.50
C GLU A 67 -10.67 -12.73 -3.47
N GLN A 68 -10.94 -12.48 -4.75
CA GLN A 68 -11.11 -13.51 -5.78
C GLN A 68 -9.88 -13.68 -6.68
N GLY A 69 -8.82 -12.88 -6.47
CA GLY A 69 -7.62 -12.91 -7.31
C GLY A 69 -7.85 -12.41 -8.75
N LYS A 70 -8.83 -11.51 -8.95
CA LYS A 70 -9.11 -10.93 -10.27
C LYS A 70 -7.92 -10.09 -10.77
N THR A 71 -7.74 -10.08 -12.06
CA THR A 71 -6.69 -9.27 -12.70
C THR A 71 -7.09 -7.80 -12.84
N LYS A 72 -6.11 -6.95 -13.13
CA LYS A 72 -6.38 -5.55 -13.51
C LYS A 72 -7.31 -5.45 -14.73
N LYS A 73 -7.22 -6.42 -15.65
CA LYS A 73 -8.08 -6.45 -16.84
C LYS A 73 -9.53 -6.68 -16.42
N ASP A 74 -9.78 -7.66 -15.57
CA ASP A 74 -11.13 -7.97 -15.07
C ASP A 74 -11.72 -6.75 -14.35
N PHE A 75 -10.95 -6.11 -13.47
CA PHE A 75 -11.35 -4.86 -12.81
C PHE A 75 -11.72 -3.75 -13.81
N MET A 76 -10.89 -3.56 -14.84
CA MET A 76 -11.14 -2.53 -15.85
C MET A 76 -12.40 -2.83 -16.68
N ASP A 77 -12.58 -4.08 -17.07
CA ASP A 77 -13.73 -4.51 -17.87
C ASP A 77 -15.04 -4.35 -17.08
N ASN A 78 -15.07 -4.80 -15.82
CA ASN A 78 -16.23 -4.65 -14.94
C ASN A 78 -16.57 -3.18 -14.69
N MET A 79 -15.57 -2.35 -14.40
CA MET A 79 -15.78 -0.93 -14.19
C MET A 79 -16.25 -0.21 -15.44
N ASN A 80 -15.74 -0.56 -16.63
CA ASN A 80 -16.19 0.00 -17.89
C ASN A 80 -17.66 -0.33 -18.18
N ASP A 81 -18.04 -1.60 -17.96
CA ASP A 81 -19.41 -2.05 -18.12
C ASP A 81 -20.37 -1.25 -17.21
N PHE A 82 -20.02 -1.12 -15.94
CA PHE A 82 -20.79 -0.34 -14.98
C PHE A 82 -20.89 1.15 -15.37
N LEU A 83 -19.75 1.78 -15.68
CA LEU A 83 -19.70 3.21 -16.00
C LEU A 83 -20.49 3.54 -17.26
N LEU A 84 -20.35 2.73 -18.34
CA LEU A 84 -21.07 2.95 -19.59
C LEU A 84 -22.59 2.78 -19.42
N ARG A 85 -23.05 1.78 -18.66
CA ARG A 85 -24.46 1.60 -18.35
C ARG A 85 -25.07 2.77 -17.56
N ASN A 86 -24.26 3.46 -16.78
CA ASN A 86 -24.69 4.61 -15.97
C ASN A 86 -24.41 5.97 -16.65
N GLY A 87 -24.14 5.99 -17.96
CA GLY A 87 -23.96 7.21 -18.74
C GLY A 87 -22.62 7.93 -18.55
N TYR A 88 -21.64 7.28 -17.93
CA TYR A 88 -20.28 7.80 -17.82
C TYR A 88 -19.43 7.37 -19.02
N THR A 89 -18.34 8.08 -19.26
CA THR A 89 -17.31 7.61 -20.19
C THR A 89 -16.53 6.45 -19.55
N GLY A 90 -16.03 5.55 -20.41
CA GLY A 90 -15.21 4.42 -19.95
C GLY A 90 -13.95 4.86 -19.19
N LEU A 91 -13.44 3.97 -18.39
CA LEU A 91 -12.25 4.16 -17.59
C LEU A 91 -10.98 4.13 -18.46
N ASN A 92 -10.22 5.22 -18.45
CA ASN A 92 -8.95 5.28 -19.15
C ASN A 92 -7.98 4.20 -18.62
N PRO A 93 -7.27 3.44 -19.49
CA PRO A 93 -6.37 2.35 -19.08
C PRO A 93 -5.28 2.78 -18.09
N PHE A 94 -4.72 3.99 -18.24
CA PHE A 94 -3.74 4.51 -17.30
C PHE A 94 -4.38 4.79 -15.94
N LYS A 95 -5.57 5.38 -15.91
CA LYS A 95 -6.31 5.63 -14.68
C LYS A 95 -6.69 4.33 -13.98
N ALA A 96 -7.14 3.32 -14.75
CA ALA A 96 -7.41 1.98 -14.22
C ALA A 96 -6.16 1.37 -13.58
N ASP A 97 -5.01 1.49 -14.23
CA ASP A 97 -3.73 0.98 -13.72
C ASP A 97 -3.30 1.67 -12.41
N VAL A 98 -3.44 3.00 -12.34
CA VAL A 98 -3.12 3.76 -11.12
C VAL A 98 -4.03 3.35 -9.96
N ILE A 99 -5.35 3.28 -10.19
CA ILE A 99 -6.33 2.92 -9.17
C ILE A 99 -6.07 1.49 -8.68
N PHE A 100 -6.02 0.53 -9.59
CA PHE A 100 -5.86 -0.88 -9.26
C PHE A 100 -4.56 -1.14 -8.50
N ARG A 101 -3.41 -0.80 -9.11
CA ARG A 101 -2.09 -1.10 -8.51
C ARG A 101 -1.88 -0.41 -7.18
N THR A 102 -2.26 0.87 -7.06
CA THR A 102 -2.05 1.60 -5.80
C THR A 102 -2.87 0.99 -4.66
N ASN A 103 -4.14 0.68 -4.92
CA ASN A 103 -5.00 0.14 -3.87
C ASN A 103 -4.66 -1.32 -3.52
N MET A 104 -4.35 -2.16 -4.51
CA MET A 104 -3.89 -3.53 -4.26
C MET A 104 -2.59 -3.54 -3.44
N GLN A 105 -1.61 -2.72 -3.80
CA GLN A 105 -0.35 -2.62 -3.08
C GLN A 105 -0.54 -2.08 -1.66
N THR A 106 -1.42 -1.09 -1.49
CA THR A 106 -1.74 -0.56 -0.15
C THR A 106 -2.38 -1.63 0.72
N ALA A 107 -3.36 -2.35 0.19
CA ALA A 107 -4.05 -3.41 0.91
C ALA A 107 -3.10 -4.57 1.29
N TYR A 108 -2.26 -5.00 0.33
CA TYR A 108 -1.25 -6.03 0.57
C TYR A 108 -0.29 -5.61 1.68
N ASN A 109 0.31 -4.42 1.58
CA ASN A 109 1.27 -3.96 2.60
C ASN A 109 0.59 -3.74 3.96
N ALA A 110 -0.65 -3.25 4.00
CA ALA A 110 -1.39 -3.09 5.26
C ALA A 110 -1.66 -4.44 5.94
N GLY A 111 -2.09 -5.44 5.18
CA GLY A 111 -2.27 -6.80 5.71
C GLY A 111 -0.96 -7.42 6.16
N HIS A 112 0.11 -7.25 5.37
CA HIS A 112 1.45 -7.74 5.71
C HIS A 112 1.99 -7.09 6.99
N TYR A 113 1.82 -5.77 7.14
CA TYR A 113 2.17 -5.07 8.37
C TYR A 113 1.50 -5.70 9.60
N LYS A 114 0.19 -5.94 9.52
CA LYS A 114 -0.57 -6.57 10.61
C LYS A 114 0.03 -7.93 10.99
N SER A 115 0.40 -8.75 10.00
CA SER A 115 1.03 -10.05 10.25
C SER A 115 2.44 -9.93 10.84
N MET A 116 3.23 -8.95 10.38
CA MET A 116 4.58 -8.71 10.90
C MET A 116 4.59 -8.08 12.29
N THR A 117 3.54 -7.35 12.67
CA THR A 117 3.41 -6.73 14.00
C THR A 117 2.75 -7.63 15.04
N ASP A 118 2.41 -8.87 14.69
CA ASP A 118 2.06 -9.87 15.68
C ASP A 118 3.18 -10.00 16.73
N PRO A 119 2.88 -10.00 18.05
CA PRO A 119 3.90 -10.02 19.10
C PRO A 119 4.88 -11.18 18.99
N THR A 120 4.43 -12.37 18.60
CA THR A 120 5.29 -13.54 18.40
C THR A 120 6.22 -13.35 17.20
N THR A 121 5.67 -12.84 16.11
CA THR A 121 6.43 -12.53 14.90
C THR A 121 7.48 -11.47 15.18
N MET A 122 7.15 -10.36 15.84
CA MET A 122 8.11 -9.31 16.19
C MET A 122 9.22 -9.81 17.10
N LYS A 123 8.92 -10.69 18.05
CA LYS A 123 9.94 -11.29 18.93
C LYS A 123 10.93 -12.15 18.16
N LEU A 124 10.46 -12.92 17.17
CA LEU A 124 11.29 -13.82 16.37
C LEU A 124 12.00 -13.10 15.21
N ARG A 125 11.40 -12.05 14.69
CA ARG A 125 11.84 -11.31 13.51
C ARG A 125 11.84 -9.79 13.77
N PRO A 126 12.73 -9.32 14.66
CA PRO A 126 12.68 -7.93 15.16
C PRO A 126 13.32 -6.91 14.21
N TYR A 127 13.66 -7.29 12.99
CA TYR A 127 14.22 -6.42 11.97
C TYR A 127 13.40 -6.49 10.69
N TRP A 128 13.29 -5.37 10.01
CA TRP A 128 12.61 -5.27 8.74
C TRP A 128 13.54 -4.68 7.68
N LYS A 129 13.51 -5.29 6.49
CA LYS A 129 14.25 -4.84 5.33
C LYS A 129 13.29 -4.25 4.31
N TYR A 130 13.59 -3.05 3.82
CA TYR A 130 12.87 -2.45 2.71
C TYR A 130 13.33 -3.09 1.40
N THR A 131 12.39 -3.39 0.51
CA THR A 131 12.66 -3.96 -0.80
C THR A 131 11.87 -3.24 -1.87
N THR A 132 12.53 -2.99 -3.01
CA THR A 132 11.91 -2.46 -4.21
C THR A 132 11.69 -3.55 -5.25
N ALA A 133 11.13 -3.20 -6.41
CA ALA A 133 11.03 -4.13 -7.53
C ALA A 133 12.39 -4.39 -8.22
N GLY A 134 13.44 -3.63 -7.90
CA GLY A 134 14.80 -3.82 -8.42
C GLY A 134 14.96 -3.53 -9.90
N ASP A 135 14.04 -2.84 -10.56
CA ASP A 135 14.08 -2.51 -11.98
C ASP A 135 14.21 -1.00 -12.23
N GLY A 136 14.48 -0.63 -13.49
CA GLY A 136 14.68 0.76 -13.91
C GLY A 136 13.44 1.67 -13.79
N GLN A 137 12.31 1.16 -13.31
CA GLN A 137 11.10 1.95 -13.06
C GLN A 137 10.93 2.31 -11.57
N VAL A 138 11.85 1.88 -10.72
CA VAL A 138 11.88 2.29 -9.31
C VAL A 138 12.31 3.75 -9.24
N ARG A 139 11.55 4.58 -8.50
CA ARG A 139 11.92 5.99 -8.29
C ARG A 139 13.21 6.08 -7.49
N GLU A 140 14.03 7.07 -7.81
CA GLU A 140 15.32 7.30 -7.13
C GLU A 140 15.19 7.35 -5.61
N THR A 141 14.22 8.10 -5.09
CA THR A 141 13.95 8.18 -3.65
C THR A 141 13.61 6.82 -3.02
N HIS A 142 12.88 5.97 -3.74
CA HIS A 142 12.58 4.62 -3.27
C HIS A 142 13.79 3.69 -3.37
N ALA A 143 14.60 3.86 -4.42
CA ALA A 143 15.85 3.09 -4.60
C ALA A 143 16.85 3.36 -3.46
N MET A 144 16.88 4.56 -2.89
CA MET A 144 17.70 4.87 -1.72
C MET A 144 17.34 4.07 -0.47
N MET A 145 16.13 3.53 -0.41
CA MET A 145 15.68 2.65 0.67
C MET A 145 16.01 1.16 0.40
N GLU A 146 16.33 0.79 -0.85
CA GLU A 146 16.58 -0.60 -1.21
C GLU A 146 17.61 -1.26 -0.29
N GLY A 147 17.25 -2.41 0.27
CA GLY A 147 18.13 -3.21 1.12
C GLY A 147 18.36 -2.67 2.52
N ARG A 148 17.93 -1.45 2.85
CA ARG A 148 18.09 -0.89 4.19
C ARG A 148 17.31 -1.74 5.20
N ILE A 149 17.95 -1.97 6.34
CA ILE A 149 17.41 -2.76 7.45
C ILE A 149 17.25 -1.83 8.65
N TYR A 150 16.09 -1.85 9.28
CA TYR A 150 15.81 -1.13 10.52
C TYR A 150 15.19 -2.10 11.53
N ARG A 151 15.16 -1.72 12.80
CA ARG A 151 14.35 -2.43 13.78
C ARG A 151 12.86 -2.37 13.41
N ALA A 152 12.11 -3.39 13.78
CA ALA A 152 10.66 -3.44 13.51
C ALA A 152 9.88 -2.32 14.22
N ASP A 153 10.40 -1.82 15.34
CA ASP A 153 9.84 -0.73 16.16
C ASP A 153 10.42 0.65 15.81
N ASP A 154 11.26 0.76 14.77
CA ASP A 154 11.85 2.03 14.37
C ASP A 154 10.79 2.99 13.79
N PRO A 155 10.76 4.28 14.22
CA PRO A 155 9.80 5.26 13.71
C PRO A 155 9.94 5.57 12.22
N ILE A 156 10.99 5.14 11.55
CA ILE A 156 11.13 5.22 10.08
C ILE A 156 9.92 4.60 9.37
N TRP A 157 9.33 3.55 9.96
CA TRP A 157 8.19 2.85 9.41
C TRP A 157 6.86 3.63 9.50
N ASP A 158 6.84 4.74 10.21
CA ASP A 158 5.69 5.65 10.20
C ASP A 158 5.66 6.50 8.94
N ILE A 159 6.82 6.68 8.30
CA ILE A 159 6.98 7.50 7.10
C ILE A 159 7.24 6.65 5.86
N TRP A 160 8.13 5.65 5.97
CA TRP A 160 8.64 4.90 4.82
C TRP A 160 8.02 3.51 4.64
N TYR A 161 6.98 3.16 5.40
CA TYR A 161 6.28 1.89 5.16
C TYR A 161 5.46 1.97 3.86
N PRO A 162 5.70 1.08 2.86
CA PRO A 162 5.08 1.20 1.53
C PRO A 162 3.54 1.06 1.55
N PRO A 163 2.84 1.63 0.54
CA PRO A 163 3.36 2.26 -0.66
C PRO A 163 3.83 3.69 -0.45
N ASN A 164 4.94 4.06 -1.06
CA ASN A 164 5.55 5.38 -0.95
C ASN A 164 5.25 6.30 -2.16
N GLY A 165 4.26 5.96 -2.96
CA GLY A 165 3.82 6.72 -4.12
C GLY A 165 2.78 5.95 -4.95
N PHE A 166 2.15 6.63 -5.90
CA PHE A 166 1.25 5.97 -6.86
C PHE A 166 2.00 4.90 -7.66
N ARG A 167 1.37 3.72 -7.83
CA ARG A 167 1.95 2.56 -8.54
C ARG A 167 3.26 2.06 -7.91
N CYS A 168 3.52 2.38 -6.65
CA CYS A 168 4.66 1.84 -5.91
C CYS A 168 4.59 0.31 -5.86
N ARG A 169 5.76 -0.35 -6.03
CA ARG A 169 5.91 -1.81 -5.97
C ARG A 169 6.88 -2.24 -4.89
N CYS A 170 7.09 -1.36 -3.91
CA CYS A 170 7.96 -1.65 -2.78
C CYS A 170 7.21 -2.44 -1.71
N SER A 171 7.95 -3.20 -0.94
CA SER A 171 7.46 -3.95 0.21
C SER A 171 8.49 -3.99 1.35
N VAL A 172 8.11 -4.57 2.46
CA VAL A 172 8.99 -4.77 3.62
C VAL A 172 9.03 -6.25 3.95
N VAL A 173 10.21 -6.78 4.28
CA VAL A 173 10.40 -8.17 4.66
C VAL A 173 10.94 -8.23 6.08
N SER A 174 10.27 -8.98 6.96
CA SER A 174 10.76 -9.20 8.32
C SER A 174 11.95 -10.16 8.34
N MET A 175 12.92 -9.93 9.23
CA MET A 175 14.16 -10.71 9.34
C MET A 175 14.44 -11.10 10.78
N THR A 176 14.99 -12.29 10.97
CA THR A 176 15.58 -12.69 12.25
C THR A 176 16.94 -12.03 12.44
N LYS A 177 17.43 -11.96 13.69
CA LYS A 177 18.78 -11.46 14.00
C LYS A 177 19.84 -12.20 13.19
N ALA A 178 19.76 -13.53 13.14
CA ALA A 178 20.72 -14.36 12.40
C ALA A 178 20.68 -14.09 10.87
N GLN A 179 19.52 -13.71 10.31
CA GLN A 179 19.45 -13.31 8.89
C GLN A 179 20.12 -11.96 8.64
N VAL A 180 19.98 -11.02 9.56
CA VAL A 180 20.66 -9.71 9.47
C VAL A 180 22.17 -9.91 9.55
N GLU A 181 22.66 -10.65 10.53
CA GLU A 181 24.10 -10.97 10.69
C GLU A 181 24.68 -11.64 9.44
N ARG A 182 24.00 -12.63 8.87
CA ARG A 182 24.44 -13.30 7.64
C ARG A 182 24.40 -12.42 6.40
N SER A 183 23.55 -11.39 6.37
CA SER A 183 23.46 -10.47 5.22
C SER A 183 24.68 -9.54 5.13
N GLY A 184 25.42 -9.33 6.21
CA GLY A 184 26.49 -8.35 6.30
C GLY A 184 26.04 -6.90 6.20
N VAL A 185 24.72 -6.64 6.17
CA VAL A 185 24.15 -5.29 6.10
C VAL A 185 23.96 -4.73 7.50
N GLU A 186 24.50 -3.55 7.75
CA GLU A 186 24.31 -2.87 9.02
C GLU A 186 22.87 -2.41 9.20
N VAL A 187 22.38 -2.46 10.45
CA VAL A 187 21.08 -1.89 10.81
C VAL A 187 21.17 -0.38 10.69
N SER A 188 20.36 0.20 9.84
CA SER A 188 20.33 1.64 9.55
C SER A 188 19.82 2.43 10.76
N LYS A 189 20.39 3.63 10.96
CA LYS A 189 20.07 4.52 12.10
C LYS A 189 19.45 5.83 11.66
N SER A 190 19.31 6.08 10.36
CA SER A 190 18.80 7.32 9.81
C SER A 190 17.96 7.09 8.57
N ALA A 191 17.02 8.00 8.32
CA ALA A 191 16.30 8.08 7.06
C ALA A 191 17.29 8.30 5.87
N PRO A 192 16.88 7.98 4.63
CA PRO A 192 17.70 8.26 3.46
C PRO A 192 17.92 9.76 3.30
N TYR A 193 19.14 10.14 2.92
CA TYR A 193 19.51 11.53 2.71
C TYR A 193 20.57 11.63 1.60
N ASP A 194 20.66 12.82 1.01
CA ASP A 194 21.78 13.25 0.18
C ASP A 194 22.67 14.21 0.95
N ILE A 195 23.91 14.30 0.54
CA ILE A 195 24.86 15.31 1.01
C ILE A 195 25.18 16.23 -0.15
N ASP A 196 24.95 17.52 0.02
CA ASP A 196 25.48 18.53 -0.89
C ASP A 196 26.99 18.65 -0.63
N PHE A 197 27.80 18.08 -1.50
CA PHE A 197 29.25 18.05 -1.33
C PHE A 197 29.91 19.43 -1.38
N SER A 198 29.23 20.48 -1.89
CA SER A 198 29.74 21.84 -1.94
C SER A 198 29.54 22.59 -0.62
N THR A 199 28.46 22.27 0.09
CA THR A 199 28.08 22.98 1.33
C THR A 199 28.16 22.08 2.57
N GLY A 200 28.21 20.75 2.39
CA GLY A 200 28.09 19.76 3.48
C GLY A 200 26.67 19.61 4.02
N GLU A 201 25.67 20.24 3.39
CA GLU A 201 24.28 20.20 3.84
C GLU A 201 23.68 18.81 3.64
N ILE A 202 22.99 18.29 4.67
CA ILE A 202 22.26 17.03 4.63
C ILE A 202 20.81 17.30 4.26
N LYS A 203 20.34 16.69 3.15
CA LYS A 203 18.95 16.78 2.68
C LYS A 203 18.27 15.44 2.82
N TYR A 204 17.41 15.29 3.83
CA TYR A 204 16.61 14.09 3.99
C TYR A 204 15.63 13.91 2.83
N ARG A 205 15.47 12.65 2.42
CA ARG A 205 14.51 12.26 1.39
C ARG A 205 13.24 11.74 2.04
N PHE A 206 12.13 11.93 1.34
CA PHE A 206 10.80 11.53 1.77
C PHE A 206 10.08 10.76 0.66
N PRO A 207 9.05 9.95 1.00
CA PRO A 207 8.09 9.42 0.03
C PRO A 207 7.46 10.51 -0.83
N ASP A 208 6.78 10.11 -1.90
CA ASP A 208 5.98 11.03 -2.73
C ASP A 208 4.95 11.77 -1.86
N LYS A 209 4.63 13.01 -2.24
CA LYS A 209 3.63 13.82 -1.52
C LYS A 209 2.32 13.05 -1.33
N GLY A 210 1.83 12.97 -0.10
CA GLY A 210 0.62 12.24 0.29
C GLY A 210 0.86 10.76 0.62
N PHE A 211 2.13 10.32 0.68
CA PHE A 211 2.50 8.93 1.01
C PHE A 211 3.49 8.84 2.18
N SER A 212 3.72 9.92 2.91
CA SER A 212 4.59 9.93 4.09
C SER A 212 3.87 9.41 5.34
N ASN A 213 3.18 8.28 5.22
CA ASN A 213 2.46 7.66 6.31
C ASN A 213 2.46 6.13 6.20
N ASN A 214 2.16 5.46 7.31
CA ASN A 214 1.95 4.02 7.32
C ASN A 214 0.44 3.72 7.29
N PRO A 215 -0.11 3.25 6.16
CA PRO A 215 -1.55 3.06 6.02
C PRO A 215 -2.13 2.01 6.97
N ALA A 216 -1.29 1.12 7.51
CA ALA A 216 -1.72 0.05 8.40
C ALA A 216 -1.67 0.44 9.89
N LYS A 217 -0.67 1.26 10.26
CA LYS A 217 -0.41 1.62 11.66
C LYS A 217 -1.44 2.62 12.19
N SER A 218 -2.00 3.43 11.30
CA SER A 218 -2.86 4.52 11.67
C SER A 218 -4.06 4.02 12.50
N ALA A 219 -4.13 4.47 13.73
CA ALA A 219 -5.25 4.22 14.66
C ALA A 219 -6.45 5.12 14.29
N TRP A 220 -6.70 5.32 13.01
CA TRP A 220 -7.67 6.23 12.48
C TRP A 220 -9.07 6.01 13.04
N LYS A 221 -9.55 6.99 13.72
CA LYS A 221 -10.95 7.16 14.10
C LYS A 221 -11.36 8.57 13.66
N PRO A 222 -11.50 8.84 12.35
CA PRO A 222 -11.92 10.15 11.91
C PRO A 222 -13.31 10.42 12.41
N ASP A 223 -13.55 11.62 12.84
CA ASP A 223 -14.90 12.11 12.97
C ASP A 223 -15.46 12.37 11.56
N LEU A 224 -16.23 11.43 11.08
CA LEU A 224 -16.94 11.53 9.80
C LEU A 224 -18.40 11.94 9.98
N SER A 225 -18.79 12.46 11.15
CA SER A 225 -20.18 12.87 11.43
C SER A 225 -20.66 14.01 10.52
N GLY A 226 -19.73 14.77 9.93
CA GLY A 226 -20.03 15.80 8.93
C GLY A 226 -20.05 15.32 7.48
N PHE A 227 -19.75 14.04 7.22
CA PHE A 227 -19.76 13.45 5.87
C PHE A 227 -20.90 12.45 5.78
N ASP A 228 -22.00 12.89 5.17
CA ASP A 228 -23.16 12.03 4.94
C ASP A 228 -22.83 11.04 3.80
N PRO A 229 -22.83 9.73 4.06
CA PRO A 229 -22.79 8.74 3.00
C PRO A 229 -24.18 8.65 2.40
N ALA A 230 -24.45 9.46 1.38
CA ALA A 230 -25.71 9.38 0.64
C ALA A 230 -25.90 8.02 -0.05
#